data_7f9812a51797b28515ad1d2ced5bf403
#
_entry.id   7f9812a51797b28515ad1d2ced5bf403
#
_cell.length_a   1.000
_cell.length_b   1.000
_cell.length_c   1.000
_cell.angle_alpha   90.00
_cell.angle_beta   90.00
_cell.angle_gamma   90.00
#
_symmetry.space_group_name_H-M   'P 1'
#
loop_
_entity.id
_entity.type
_entity.pdbx_description
1 polymer ?
#
loop_
_entity_poly.entity_id
_entity_poly.type
_entity_poly.pdbx_seq_one_letter_code
_entity_poly.pdbx_strand_id
1 'polypeptide(L)'
;MNWYLDCAYAPEQKRRFHGAARAQLRKLADELGFAPSSFDLRSNQGGIAVSGEITLHHERVYVQVAQSAMGFDSGILIRRCQGRRDYTGGRNHFAPLSLLDDIPALARRVRAVIADDGGNLHAAE
;
A
#
# COMPACT_ATOMS: atom_id res chain seq x y z
N MET A 1 -6.08 16.71 -1.64
CA MET A 1 -6.98 16.51 -0.51
C MET A 1 -6.22 15.89 0.65
N ASN A 2 -6.46 16.37 1.86
CA ASN A 2 -5.63 15.98 3.02
C ASN A 2 -6.35 15.03 3.97
N TRP A 3 -7.26 14.22 3.44
CA TRP A 3 -8.01 13.25 4.24
C TRP A 3 -7.11 12.29 5.02
N TYR A 4 -5.90 12.04 4.51
CA TYR A 4 -4.94 11.14 5.14
C TYR A 4 -4.21 11.79 6.32
N LEU A 5 -4.36 13.08 6.54
CA LEU A 5 -3.72 13.79 7.64
C LEU A 5 -4.54 13.73 8.92
N ASP A 6 -5.83 13.43 8.83
CA ASP A 6 -6.69 13.34 9.99
C ASP A 6 -6.52 11.98 10.66
N CYS A 7 -6.39 11.99 11.99
CA CYS A 7 -6.29 10.74 12.72
C CYS A 7 -7.63 10.02 12.73
N ALA A 8 -7.62 8.77 12.28
CA ALA A 8 -8.84 7.98 12.13
C ALA A 8 -9.10 7.14 13.39
N TYR A 9 -9.31 7.78 14.55
CA TYR A 9 -9.57 7.09 15.79
C TYR A 9 -11.00 6.58 15.91
N ALA A 10 -11.98 7.40 15.51
CA ALA A 10 -13.37 7.03 15.61
C ALA A 10 -13.77 6.06 14.50
N PRO A 11 -14.71 5.13 14.73
CA PRO A 11 -15.13 4.18 13.70
C PRO A 11 -15.58 4.84 12.41
N GLU A 12 -16.27 5.98 12.49
CA GLU A 12 -16.73 6.70 11.32
C GLU A 12 -15.56 7.27 10.52
N GLN A 13 -14.56 7.82 11.22
CA GLN A 13 -13.36 8.33 10.57
C GLN A 13 -12.57 7.20 9.91
N LYS A 14 -12.49 6.06 10.57
CA LYS A 14 -11.83 4.87 9.99
C LYS A 14 -12.52 4.45 8.70
N ARG A 15 -13.86 4.40 8.71
CA ARG A 15 -14.59 4.01 7.49
C ARG A 15 -14.30 4.96 6.34
N ARG A 16 -14.26 6.28 6.60
CA ARG A 16 -13.95 7.25 5.55
C ARG A 16 -12.53 7.10 5.04
N PHE A 17 -11.57 6.90 5.93
CA PHE A 17 -10.19 6.68 5.54
C PHE A 17 -10.06 5.42 4.69
N HIS A 18 -10.66 4.31 5.14
CA HIS A 18 -10.61 3.05 4.41
C HIS A 18 -11.26 3.16 3.04
N GLY A 19 -12.41 3.84 2.95
CA GLY A 19 -13.09 4.03 1.67
C GLY A 19 -12.24 4.82 0.68
N ALA A 20 -11.65 5.93 1.15
CA ALA A 20 -10.81 6.77 0.31
C ALA A 20 -9.52 6.03 -0.10
N ALA A 21 -8.87 5.37 0.84
CA ALA A 21 -7.63 4.64 0.54
C ALA A 21 -7.89 3.48 -0.42
N ARG A 22 -9.00 2.78 -0.23
CA ARG A 22 -9.38 1.67 -1.11
C ARG A 22 -9.61 2.16 -2.53
N ALA A 23 -10.28 3.31 -2.70
CA ALA A 23 -10.51 3.89 -4.01
C ALA A 23 -9.18 4.25 -4.68
N GLN A 24 -8.24 4.82 -3.93
CA GLN A 24 -6.93 5.16 -4.48
C GLN A 24 -6.10 3.93 -4.83
N LEU A 25 -6.18 2.87 -4.01
CA LEU A 25 -5.49 1.62 -4.34
C LEU A 25 -6.08 0.95 -5.59
N ARG A 26 -7.38 1.10 -5.85
CA ARG A 26 -7.96 0.63 -7.12
C ARG A 26 -7.39 1.40 -8.30
N LYS A 27 -7.25 2.72 -8.16
CA LYS A 27 -6.63 3.54 -9.20
C LYS A 27 -5.18 3.13 -9.42
N LEU A 28 -4.47 2.80 -8.35
CA LEU A 28 -3.10 2.31 -8.45
C LEU A 28 -3.04 1.00 -9.23
N ALA A 29 -3.94 0.07 -8.92
CA ALA A 29 -3.98 -1.21 -9.63
C ALA A 29 -4.25 -0.99 -11.12
N ASP A 30 -5.17 -0.08 -11.46
CA ASP A 30 -5.44 0.26 -12.86
C ASP A 30 -4.22 0.86 -13.52
N GLU A 31 -3.53 1.77 -12.84
CA GLU A 31 -2.33 2.41 -13.37
C GLU A 31 -1.21 1.38 -13.61
N LEU A 32 -1.11 0.38 -12.74
CA LEU A 32 -0.14 -0.69 -12.86
C LEU A 32 -0.53 -1.76 -13.89
N GLY A 33 -1.76 -1.69 -14.41
CA GLY A 33 -2.24 -2.66 -15.39
C GLY A 33 -2.64 -4.00 -14.78
N PHE A 34 -2.96 -4.04 -13.49
CA PHE A 34 -3.35 -5.28 -12.82
C PHE A 34 -4.78 -5.66 -13.17
N ALA A 35 -4.97 -6.89 -13.65
CA ALA A 35 -6.31 -7.40 -13.89
C ALA A 35 -7.06 -7.54 -12.55
N PRO A 36 -8.39 -7.26 -12.53
CA PRO A 36 -9.14 -7.34 -11.27
C PRO A 36 -9.05 -8.68 -10.56
N SER A 37 -8.86 -9.76 -11.29
CA SER A 37 -8.75 -11.10 -10.71
C SER A 37 -7.35 -11.40 -10.18
N SER A 38 -6.38 -10.51 -10.38
CA SER A 38 -4.98 -10.78 -10.02
C SER A 38 -4.59 -10.23 -8.64
N PHE A 39 -5.49 -9.52 -7.96
CA PHE A 39 -5.18 -8.93 -6.66
C PHE A 39 -6.40 -8.95 -5.74
N ASP A 40 -6.12 -8.82 -4.44
CA ASP A 40 -7.14 -8.64 -3.42
C ASP A 40 -6.99 -7.27 -2.80
N LEU A 41 -8.13 -6.64 -2.46
CA LEU A 41 -8.17 -5.45 -1.63
C LEU A 41 -8.81 -5.85 -0.30
N ARG A 42 -8.06 -5.69 0.78
CA ARG A 42 -8.54 -6.07 2.12
C ARG A 42 -8.48 -4.88 3.05
N SER A 43 -9.47 -4.77 3.92
CA SER A 43 -9.53 -3.73 4.95
C SER A 43 -9.55 -4.39 6.31
N ASN A 44 -8.67 -3.95 7.21
CA ASN A 44 -8.63 -4.40 8.59
C ASN A 44 -8.68 -3.19 9.50
N GLN A 45 -9.84 -2.91 10.09
CA GLN A 45 -10.02 -1.75 10.96
C GLN A 45 -9.54 -1.99 12.38
N GLY A 46 -9.25 -3.23 12.73
CA GLY A 46 -8.78 -3.61 14.06
C GLY A 46 -7.28 -3.76 14.19
N GLY A 47 -6.50 -3.31 13.20
CA GLY A 47 -5.05 -3.46 13.22
C GLY A 47 -4.38 -2.57 14.25
N ILE A 48 -3.05 -2.69 14.38
CA ILE A 48 -2.24 -1.96 15.34
C ILE A 48 -2.21 -0.46 15.04
N ALA A 49 -2.22 -0.10 13.76
CA ALA A 49 -2.24 1.30 13.37
C ALA A 49 -3.54 1.98 13.79
N VAL A 50 -3.47 3.27 14.06
CA VAL A 50 -4.62 4.08 14.49
C VAL A 50 -5.82 3.88 13.57
N SER A 51 -5.60 3.88 12.27
CA SER A 51 -6.67 3.74 11.27
C SER A 51 -7.02 2.30 10.94
N GLY A 52 -6.27 1.32 11.45
CA GLY A 52 -6.25 0.01 10.84
C GLY A 52 -5.47 0.06 9.54
N GLU A 53 -5.67 -0.92 8.68
CA GLU A 53 -4.88 -1.04 7.45
C GLU A 53 -5.73 -1.44 6.27
N ILE A 54 -5.35 -0.94 5.09
CA ILE A 54 -5.94 -1.34 3.81
C ILE A 54 -4.81 -1.89 2.95
N THR A 55 -5.02 -3.04 2.35
CA THR A 55 -3.98 -3.74 1.60
C THR A 55 -4.41 -4.04 0.18
N LEU A 56 -3.52 -3.74 -0.76
CA LEU A 56 -3.58 -4.23 -2.14
C LEU A 56 -2.56 -5.37 -2.23
N HIS A 57 -3.03 -6.60 -2.37
CA HIS A 57 -2.16 -7.77 -2.44
C HIS A 57 -2.26 -8.43 -3.80
N HIS A 58 -1.31 -8.12 -4.64
CA HIS A 58 -1.17 -8.69 -5.99
C HIS A 58 -0.23 -9.89 -5.91
N GLU A 59 -0.16 -10.64 -7.00
CA GLU A 59 0.72 -11.82 -7.08
C GLU A 59 2.20 -11.46 -6.98
N ARG A 60 2.56 -10.22 -7.25
CA ARG A 60 3.96 -9.78 -7.30
C ARG A 60 4.30 -8.69 -6.31
N VAL A 61 3.33 -8.00 -5.74
CA VAL A 61 3.57 -6.88 -4.84
C VAL A 61 2.47 -6.78 -3.79
N TYR A 62 2.88 -6.35 -2.61
CA TYR A 62 2.01 -6.10 -1.47
C TYR A 62 2.13 -4.62 -1.11
N VAL A 63 1.02 -3.91 -1.11
CA VAL A 63 0.97 -2.49 -0.77
C VAL A 63 0.00 -2.30 0.38
N GLN A 64 0.51 -1.78 1.49
CA GLN A 64 -0.30 -1.56 2.69
C GLN A 64 -0.36 -0.08 3.01
N VAL A 65 -1.56 0.40 3.33
CA VAL A 65 -1.79 1.80 3.69
C VAL A 65 -2.35 1.86 5.09
N ALA A 66 -1.74 2.68 5.93
CA ALA A 66 -2.20 2.89 7.31
C ALA A 66 -1.78 4.27 7.80
N GLN A 67 -2.61 4.87 8.66
CA GLN A 67 -2.19 6.06 9.40
C GLN A 67 -1.47 5.60 10.66
N SER A 68 -0.20 5.93 10.73
CA SER A 68 0.63 5.57 11.86
C SER A 68 0.65 6.72 12.88
N ALA A 69 0.63 6.38 14.17
CA ALA A 69 0.86 7.36 15.22
C ALA A 69 2.28 7.91 15.16
N MET A 70 3.17 7.25 14.45
CA MET A 70 4.57 7.65 14.31
C MET A 70 4.81 8.66 13.20
N GLY A 71 3.79 9.01 12.42
CA GLY A 71 3.89 10.00 11.35
C GLY A 71 3.42 9.47 10.01
N PHE A 72 3.38 10.36 9.01
CA PHE A 72 2.81 10.05 7.70
C PHE A 72 3.86 9.66 6.65
N ASP A 73 5.14 9.81 6.96
CA ASP A 73 6.21 9.57 5.99
C ASP A 73 6.37 8.09 5.62
N SER A 74 5.87 7.19 6.46
CA SER A 74 5.95 5.76 6.23
C SER A 74 4.57 5.10 6.27
N GLY A 75 3.53 5.85 5.88
CA GLY A 75 2.17 5.33 5.89
C GLY A 75 1.88 4.32 4.78
N ILE A 76 2.69 4.30 3.74
CA ILE A 76 2.58 3.32 2.67
C ILE A 76 3.76 2.36 2.76
N LEU A 77 3.46 1.08 2.89
CA LEU A 77 4.48 0.03 2.85
C LEU A 77 4.34 -0.72 1.52
N ILE A 78 5.45 -0.86 0.81
CA ILE A 78 5.49 -1.57 -0.46
C ILE A 78 6.51 -2.70 -0.31
N ARG A 79 6.10 -3.91 -0.72
CA ARG A 79 6.94 -5.07 -0.58
C ARG A 79 6.70 -6.01 -1.74
N ARG A 80 7.76 -6.50 -2.35
CA ARG A 80 7.65 -7.53 -3.37
C ARG A 80 7.19 -8.83 -2.71
N CYS A 81 6.34 -9.58 -3.39
CA CYS A 81 5.87 -10.87 -2.91
C CYS A 81 5.84 -11.88 -4.05
N GLN A 82 5.66 -13.15 -3.70
CA GLN A 82 5.65 -14.24 -4.66
C GLN A 82 4.25 -14.82 -4.88
N GLY A 83 3.23 -14.20 -4.31
CA GLY A 83 1.86 -14.66 -4.48
C GLY A 83 0.91 -13.92 -3.56
N ARG A 84 -0.39 -14.13 -3.80
CA ARG A 84 -1.44 -13.40 -3.06
C ARG A 84 -1.59 -13.84 -1.61
N ARG A 85 -0.85 -14.88 -1.20
CA ARG A 85 -0.82 -15.37 0.18
C ARG A 85 0.56 -15.24 0.81
N ASP A 86 1.47 -14.59 0.12
CA ASP A 86 2.80 -14.33 0.66
C ASP A 86 2.75 -13.08 1.53
N TYR A 87 2.75 -13.26 2.83
CA TYR A 87 2.67 -12.17 3.80
C TYR A 87 4.05 -11.81 4.37
N THR A 88 5.09 -12.49 3.95
CA THR A 88 6.43 -12.34 4.53
C THR A 88 7.50 -12.01 3.50
N GLY A 89 7.12 -11.78 2.26
CA GLY A 89 8.06 -11.61 1.13
C GLY A 89 9.12 -10.54 1.35
N GLY A 90 9.71 -10.04 0.31
CA GLY A 90 10.87 -9.18 0.26
C GLY A 90 11.03 -8.06 1.29
N ARG A 91 11.94 -7.14 1.03
CA ARG A 91 12.20 -6.03 1.93
C ARG A 91 11.04 -5.03 1.95
N ASN A 92 10.84 -4.41 3.12
CA ASN A 92 9.86 -3.33 3.25
C ASN A 92 10.43 -2.05 2.67
N HIS A 93 9.65 -1.41 1.80
CA HIS A 93 9.93 -0.08 1.29
C HIS A 93 8.80 0.83 1.74
N PHE A 94 9.12 2.04 2.15
CA PHE A 94 8.14 2.96 2.69
C PHE A 94 7.99 4.19 1.82
N ALA A 95 6.79 4.74 1.81
CA ALA A 95 6.48 5.96 1.08
C ALA A 95 5.50 6.80 1.90
N PRO A 96 5.49 8.12 1.71
CA PRO A 96 4.56 8.97 2.43
C PRO A 96 3.12 8.79 1.95
N LEU A 97 2.17 8.91 2.86
CA LEU A 97 0.74 8.81 2.52
C LEU A 97 0.32 9.78 1.43
N SER A 98 1.01 10.92 1.30
CA SER A 98 0.69 11.91 0.27
C SER A 98 0.75 11.34 -1.14
N LEU A 99 1.50 10.27 -1.36
CA LEU A 99 1.54 9.63 -2.68
C LEU A 99 0.22 8.98 -3.08
N LEU A 100 -0.70 8.76 -2.13
CA LEU A 100 -2.05 8.31 -2.50
C LEU A 100 -2.80 9.34 -3.35
N ASP A 101 -2.40 10.60 -3.28
CA ASP A 101 -2.99 11.65 -4.11
C ASP A 101 -2.22 11.86 -5.43
N ASP A 102 -1.15 11.09 -5.64
CA ASP A 102 -0.36 11.14 -6.88
C ASP A 102 -0.12 9.71 -7.37
N ILE A 103 -1.15 9.15 -7.94
CA ILE A 103 -1.13 7.74 -8.37
C ILE A 103 -0.01 7.44 -9.38
N PRO A 104 0.25 8.28 -10.40
CA PRO A 104 1.38 7.99 -11.29
C PRO A 104 2.71 7.91 -10.56
N ALA A 105 2.95 8.79 -9.59
CA ALA A 105 4.19 8.74 -8.80
C ALA A 105 4.25 7.49 -7.93
N LEU A 106 3.14 7.13 -7.30
CA LEU A 106 3.07 5.91 -6.50
C LEU A 106 3.30 4.67 -7.36
N ALA A 107 2.70 4.64 -8.55
CA ALA A 107 2.89 3.52 -9.47
C ALA A 107 4.36 3.37 -9.86
N ARG A 108 5.06 4.49 -10.09
CA ARG A 108 6.50 4.44 -10.38
C ARG A 108 7.28 3.83 -9.22
N ARG A 109 6.93 4.21 -7.98
CA ARG A 109 7.57 3.63 -6.79
C ARG A 109 7.32 2.13 -6.69
N VAL A 110 6.10 1.70 -6.94
CA VAL A 110 5.74 0.28 -6.88
C VAL A 110 6.50 -0.51 -7.96
N ARG A 111 6.55 0.02 -9.18
CA ARG A 111 7.30 -0.64 -10.26
C ARG A 111 8.78 -0.75 -9.93
N ALA A 112 9.34 0.28 -9.32
CA ALA A 112 10.73 0.26 -8.90
C ALA A 112 10.99 -0.81 -7.85
N VAL A 113 10.09 -0.96 -6.87
CA VAL A 113 10.23 -2.01 -5.85
C VAL A 113 10.21 -3.39 -6.49
N ILE A 114 9.27 -3.63 -7.40
CA ILE A 114 9.18 -4.93 -8.08
C ILE A 114 10.47 -5.22 -8.86
N ALA A 115 10.98 -4.22 -9.57
CA ALA A 115 12.18 -4.38 -10.39
C ALA A 115 13.45 -4.44 -9.54
N ASP A 116 13.55 -3.55 -8.54
CA ASP A 116 14.77 -3.44 -7.73
C ASP A 116 15.00 -4.66 -6.86
N ASP A 117 13.94 -5.19 -6.24
CA ASP A 117 14.09 -6.38 -5.41
C ASP A 117 14.54 -7.56 -6.26
N GLY A 118 14.05 -7.67 -7.50
CA GLY A 118 14.56 -8.64 -8.43
C GLY A 118 16.00 -8.37 -8.81
N GLY A 119 16.33 -7.10 -9.07
CA GLY A 119 17.68 -6.66 -9.39
C GLY A 119 18.63 -6.85 -8.22
N ASN A 120 18.18 -6.57 -7.01
CA ASN A 120 19.01 -6.72 -5.83
C ASN A 120 19.43 -8.16 -5.60
N LEU A 121 18.59 -9.11 -5.93
CA LEU A 121 18.97 -10.51 -5.85
C LEU A 121 20.18 -10.81 -6.74
N HIS A 122 20.26 -10.15 -7.87
CA HIS A 122 21.41 -10.29 -8.77
C HIS A 122 22.58 -9.49 -8.27
N ALA A 123 22.33 -8.29 -7.77
CA ALA A 123 23.40 -7.43 -7.29
C ALA A 123 24.11 -8.01 -6.08
N ALA A 124 23.43 -8.85 -5.31
CA ALA A 124 24.03 -9.50 -4.16
C ALA A 124 25.03 -10.61 -4.53
N GLU A 125 25.07 -10.92 -5.78
CA GLU A 125 25.94 -11.99 -6.29
C GLU A 125 27.40 -11.58 -6.36
#